data_7296e765ff282d2882cad93584455fae
#
_entry.id   7296e765ff282d2882cad93584455fae
#
_cell.length_a   1.000
_cell.length_b   1.000
_cell.length_c   1.000
_cell.angle_alpha   90.00
_cell.angle_beta   90.00
_cell.angle_gamma   90.00
#
_symmetry.space_group_name_H-M   'P 1'
#
loop_
_entity.id
_entity.type
_entity.pdbx_description
1 polymer ?
#
loop_
_entity_poly.entity_id
_entity_poly.type
_entity_poly.pdbx_seq_one_letter_code
_entity_poly.pdbx_strand_id
1 'polypeptide(L)'
;VNSDVWDIGNIARETARAKTIDFTSPYVLIDAHFMVRKNSELRELKDVDSVGTTIAVVERSAYDLWLTENLNQATLVRAKSMEEAGSLFGNDQVSILAGLKPALLGQVANNSDYTILYPRFTAIEQAVGIRKGNPQALVFLDELIKELVSNGFIESSLKAHNVHKKLSIPSDQ
;
A
#
# COMPACT_ATOMS: atom_id res chain seq x y z
N VAL A 1 10.26 -15.63 -2.36
CA VAL A 1 11.23 -15.62 -1.24
C VAL A 1 12.10 -16.88 -1.23
N ASN A 2 11.70 -17.93 -1.94
CA ASN A 2 12.44 -19.20 -1.99
C ASN A 2 13.42 -19.31 -3.16
N SER A 3 13.76 -18.21 -3.83
CA SER A 3 14.76 -18.19 -4.91
C SER A 3 15.98 -17.42 -4.46
N ASP A 4 17.17 -17.94 -4.77
CA ASP A 4 18.47 -17.31 -4.49
C ASP A 4 18.77 -16.13 -5.43
N VAL A 5 17.74 -15.36 -5.80
CA VAL A 5 17.82 -14.32 -6.84
C VAL A 5 18.17 -12.94 -6.25
N TRP A 6 17.93 -12.72 -4.96
CA TRP A 6 18.21 -11.43 -4.31
C TRP A 6 18.61 -11.60 -2.83
N ASP A 7 19.47 -10.73 -2.34
CA ASP A 7 19.93 -10.70 -0.95
C ASP A 7 19.14 -9.69 -0.12
N ILE A 8 18.83 -8.53 -0.71
CA ILE A 8 18.04 -7.46 -0.12
C ILE A 8 16.97 -6.99 -1.13
N GLY A 9 15.88 -6.48 -0.64
CA GLY A 9 14.80 -5.95 -1.49
C GLY A 9 14.02 -4.83 -0.83
N ASN A 10 13.66 -3.82 -1.62
CA ASN A 10 12.70 -2.80 -1.19
C ASN A 10 11.29 -3.38 -1.31
N ILE A 11 10.65 -3.63 -0.18
CA ILE A 11 9.33 -4.29 -0.13
C ILE A 11 8.51 -3.77 1.04
N ALA A 12 7.20 -3.77 0.87
CA ALA A 12 6.29 -3.43 1.96
C ALA A 12 6.44 -4.38 3.15
N ARG A 13 6.72 -3.82 4.33
CA ARG A 13 6.71 -4.53 5.59
C ARG A 13 5.28 -4.88 5.94
N GLU A 14 5.02 -6.17 6.14
CA GLU A 14 3.68 -6.68 6.37
C GLU A 14 3.80 -8.00 7.16
N THR A 15 2.81 -8.28 8.02
CA THR A 15 2.83 -9.37 9.00
C THR A 15 3.07 -10.75 8.36
N ALA A 16 2.41 -11.06 7.24
CA ALA A 16 2.58 -12.35 6.59
C ALA A 16 3.99 -12.51 5.98
N ARG A 17 4.56 -11.43 5.43
CA ARG A 17 5.93 -11.42 4.90
C ARG A 17 6.98 -11.51 6.01
N ALA A 18 6.73 -10.89 7.17
CA ALA A 18 7.61 -10.92 8.33
C ALA A 18 7.83 -12.35 8.90
N LYS A 19 7.01 -13.31 8.53
CA LYS A 19 7.24 -14.74 8.86
C LYS A 19 8.48 -15.31 8.19
N THR A 20 8.87 -14.78 7.03
CA THR A 20 9.98 -15.32 6.19
C THR A 20 11.06 -14.29 5.85
N ILE A 21 10.83 -13.01 6.12
CA ILE A 21 11.72 -11.88 5.83
C ILE A 21 11.93 -11.11 7.13
N ASP A 22 13.15 -10.67 7.40
CA ASP A 22 13.44 -9.65 8.39
C ASP A 22 13.43 -8.29 7.72
N PHE A 23 12.96 -7.24 8.42
CA PHE A 23 12.78 -5.90 7.88
C PHE A 23 13.52 -4.87 8.70
N THR A 24 14.08 -3.87 8.03
CA THR A 24 14.52 -2.64 8.67
C THR A 24 13.33 -1.82 9.19
N SER A 25 13.62 -0.75 9.87
CA SER A 25 12.67 0.36 10.07
C SER A 25 12.14 0.85 8.72
N PRO A 26 10.89 1.28 8.64
CA PRO A 26 10.34 1.82 7.39
C PRO A 26 10.96 3.19 7.09
N TYR A 27 11.20 3.48 5.80
CA TYR A 27 11.75 4.74 5.34
C TYR A 27 10.73 5.61 4.58
N VAL A 28 9.64 5.01 4.09
CA VAL A 28 8.54 5.70 3.40
C VAL A 28 7.21 5.03 3.74
N LEU A 29 6.18 5.85 3.89
CA LEU A 29 4.78 5.43 4.02
C LEU A 29 4.02 5.78 2.76
N ILE A 30 3.19 4.83 2.30
CA ILE A 30 2.29 5.02 1.16
C ILE A 30 0.86 4.80 1.65
N ASP A 31 0.04 5.86 1.63
CA ASP A 31 -1.35 5.76 2.02
C ASP A 31 -2.12 4.83 1.08
N ALA A 32 -2.93 3.94 1.65
CA ALA A 32 -3.88 3.12 0.93
C ALA A 32 -5.31 3.61 1.20
N HIS A 33 -6.07 3.77 0.12
CA HIS A 33 -7.41 4.33 0.15
C HIS A 33 -8.38 3.47 -0.65
N PHE A 34 -9.65 3.73 -0.44
CA PHE A 34 -10.73 3.28 -1.31
C PHE A 34 -11.10 4.38 -2.30
N MET A 35 -11.42 4.00 -3.51
CA MET A 35 -12.02 4.85 -4.53
C MET A 35 -13.42 4.34 -4.85
N VAL A 36 -14.37 5.25 -4.91
CA VAL A 36 -15.78 4.99 -5.20
C VAL A 36 -16.28 5.93 -6.30
N ARG A 37 -17.46 5.66 -6.84
CA ARG A 37 -18.17 6.61 -7.70
C ARG A 37 -18.77 7.75 -6.87
N LYS A 38 -18.78 8.95 -7.40
CA LYS A 38 -19.35 10.12 -6.71
C LYS A 38 -20.84 9.99 -6.36
N ASN A 39 -21.58 9.20 -7.12
CA ASN A 39 -22.99 8.90 -6.85
C ASN A 39 -23.20 7.67 -5.95
N SER A 40 -22.14 7.02 -5.49
CA SER A 40 -22.23 5.89 -4.55
C SER A 40 -22.84 6.34 -3.22
N GLU A 41 -23.52 5.42 -2.53
CA GLU A 41 -23.98 5.61 -1.15
C GLU A 41 -22.85 5.44 -0.13
N LEU A 42 -21.74 4.80 -0.52
CA LEU A 42 -20.55 4.62 0.31
C LEU A 42 -19.79 5.94 0.43
N ARG A 43 -19.81 6.55 1.60
CA ARG A 43 -19.25 7.89 1.86
C ARG A 43 -18.07 7.87 2.83
N GLU A 44 -18.07 6.91 3.73
CA GLU A 44 -17.11 6.83 4.82
C GLU A 44 -16.50 5.42 4.91
N LEU A 45 -15.36 5.31 5.59
CA LEU A 45 -14.69 4.01 5.77
C LEU A 45 -15.55 2.97 6.47
N LYS A 46 -16.38 3.40 7.42
CA LYS A 46 -17.30 2.51 8.15
C LYS A 46 -18.34 1.83 7.25
N ASP A 47 -18.67 2.43 6.09
CA ASP A 47 -19.67 1.90 5.17
C ASP A 47 -19.10 0.79 4.29
N VAL A 48 -17.76 0.68 4.21
CA VAL A 48 -17.05 -0.20 3.29
C VAL A 48 -17.21 -1.68 3.67
N ASP A 49 -17.06 -2.02 4.96
CA ASP A 49 -17.17 -3.41 5.42
C ASP A 49 -18.63 -3.80 5.68
N SER A 50 -19.40 -3.92 4.61
CA SER A 50 -20.82 -4.28 4.68
C SER A 50 -21.18 -5.42 3.71
N VAL A 51 -22.23 -6.15 4.06
CA VAL A 51 -22.75 -7.27 3.23
C VAL A 51 -23.14 -6.75 1.85
N GLY A 52 -22.68 -7.42 0.80
CA GLY A 52 -22.93 -7.03 -0.59
C GLY A 52 -21.91 -6.03 -1.17
N THR A 53 -21.06 -5.42 -0.35
CA THR A 53 -19.95 -4.60 -0.86
C THR A 53 -18.88 -5.48 -1.49
N THR A 54 -18.46 -5.12 -2.71
CA THR A 54 -17.38 -5.78 -3.45
C THR A 54 -16.24 -4.82 -3.70
N ILE A 55 -15.01 -5.26 -3.43
CA ILE A 55 -13.80 -4.42 -3.46
C ILE A 55 -12.77 -5.07 -4.37
N ALA A 56 -12.41 -4.40 -5.48
CA ALA A 56 -11.29 -4.84 -6.30
C ALA A 56 -9.96 -4.49 -5.62
N VAL A 57 -9.06 -5.45 -5.57
CA VAL A 57 -7.69 -5.34 -5.04
C VAL A 57 -6.69 -6.01 -5.97
N VAL A 58 -5.44 -5.55 -5.96
CA VAL A 58 -4.36 -6.31 -6.63
C VAL A 58 -3.94 -7.46 -5.71
N GLU A 59 -4.02 -8.67 -6.24
CA GLU A 59 -3.69 -9.89 -5.52
C GLU A 59 -2.30 -9.84 -4.88
N ARG A 60 -2.20 -10.22 -3.60
CA ARG A 60 -0.97 -10.28 -2.79
C ARG A 60 -0.26 -8.92 -2.62
N SER A 61 -0.93 -7.82 -2.93
CA SER A 61 -0.45 -6.49 -2.52
C SER A 61 -0.51 -6.36 -0.99
N ALA A 62 0.27 -5.43 -0.43
CA ALA A 62 0.25 -5.23 1.02
C ALA A 62 -1.13 -4.78 1.54
N TYR A 63 -1.87 -4.01 0.74
CA TYR A 63 -3.23 -3.61 1.11
C TYR A 63 -4.26 -4.75 0.93
N ASP A 64 -4.08 -5.68 -0.02
CA ASP A 64 -4.91 -6.91 -0.09
C ASP A 64 -4.71 -7.77 1.16
N LEU A 65 -3.47 -7.98 1.58
CA LEU A 65 -3.14 -8.74 2.79
C LEU A 65 -3.76 -8.07 4.04
N TRP A 66 -3.62 -6.75 4.16
CA TRP A 66 -4.23 -6.00 5.26
C TRP A 66 -5.76 -6.09 5.26
N LEU A 67 -6.42 -5.90 4.11
CA LEU A 67 -7.87 -5.98 3.98
C LEU A 67 -8.39 -7.40 4.28
N THR A 68 -7.62 -8.43 3.90
CA THR A 68 -7.97 -9.83 4.21
C THR A 68 -8.04 -10.09 5.71
N GLU A 69 -7.21 -9.43 6.49
CA GLU A 69 -7.17 -9.57 7.95
C GLU A 69 -8.18 -8.65 8.68
N ASN A 70 -8.63 -7.57 8.04
CA ASN A 70 -9.38 -6.50 8.71
C ASN A 70 -10.84 -6.36 8.25
N LEU A 71 -11.25 -6.97 7.14
CA LEU A 71 -12.63 -6.98 6.67
C LEU A 71 -13.34 -8.27 7.08
N ASN A 72 -14.62 -8.16 7.44
CA ASN A 72 -15.43 -9.28 7.90
C ASN A 72 -16.64 -9.57 7.01
N GLN A 73 -17.18 -8.57 6.30
CA GLN A 73 -18.44 -8.68 5.55
C GLN A 73 -18.28 -8.40 4.06
N ALA A 74 -17.41 -7.46 3.69
CA ALA A 74 -17.17 -7.12 2.29
C ALA A 74 -16.39 -8.24 1.57
N THR A 75 -16.64 -8.38 0.28
CA THR A 75 -15.99 -9.39 -0.57
C THR A 75 -14.83 -8.78 -1.34
N LEU A 76 -13.63 -9.36 -1.21
CA LEU A 76 -12.46 -8.97 -2.01
C LEU A 76 -12.46 -9.69 -3.36
N VAL A 77 -12.40 -8.92 -4.44
CA VAL A 77 -12.23 -9.40 -5.82
C VAL A 77 -10.78 -9.13 -6.23
N ARG A 78 -9.98 -10.19 -6.35
CA ARG A 78 -8.54 -10.11 -6.61
C ARG A 78 -8.25 -10.07 -8.09
N ALA A 79 -7.53 -9.04 -8.52
CA ALA A 79 -7.04 -8.82 -9.87
C ALA A 79 -5.52 -9.04 -9.95
N LYS A 80 -5.01 -9.40 -11.10
CA LYS A 80 -3.57 -9.63 -11.31
C LYS A 80 -2.77 -8.32 -11.41
N SER A 81 -3.45 -7.21 -11.74
CA SER A 81 -2.82 -5.89 -11.89
C SER A 81 -3.77 -4.76 -11.48
N MET A 82 -3.23 -3.55 -11.28
CA MET A 82 -4.03 -2.35 -11.04
C MET A 82 -4.91 -2.00 -12.27
N GLU A 83 -4.46 -2.29 -13.47
CA GLU A 83 -5.22 -2.09 -14.70
C GLU A 83 -6.47 -2.99 -14.71
N GLU A 84 -6.30 -4.29 -14.40
CA GLU A 84 -7.42 -5.23 -14.30
C GLU A 84 -8.39 -4.82 -13.17
N ALA A 85 -7.86 -4.47 -11.99
CA ALA A 85 -8.69 -3.99 -10.87
C ALA A 85 -9.47 -2.72 -11.23
N GLY A 86 -8.83 -1.79 -11.93
CA GLY A 86 -9.47 -0.59 -12.46
C GLY A 86 -10.54 -0.90 -13.51
N SER A 87 -10.33 -1.92 -14.35
CA SER A 87 -11.31 -2.38 -15.34
C SER A 87 -12.53 -3.00 -14.69
N LEU A 88 -12.34 -3.83 -13.65
CA LEU A 88 -13.44 -4.40 -12.87
C LEU A 88 -14.31 -3.29 -12.27
N PHE A 89 -13.66 -2.26 -11.69
CA PHE A 89 -14.35 -1.11 -11.13
C PHE A 89 -15.04 -0.26 -12.24
N GLY A 90 -14.36 0.03 -13.33
CA GLY A 90 -14.89 0.83 -14.44
C GLY A 90 -16.11 0.21 -15.12
N ASN A 91 -16.19 -1.12 -15.16
CA ASN A 91 -17.27 -1.90 -15.77
C ASN A 91 -18.39 -2.29 -14.77
N ASP A 92 -18.50 -1.61 -13.64
CA ASP A 92 -19.53 -1.87 -12.60
C ASP A 92 -19.55 -3.30 -12.02
N GLN A 93 -18.44 -4.04 -12.14
CA GLN A 93 -18.33 -5.40 -11.60
C GLN A 93 -18.04 -5.42 -10.10
N VAL A 94 -17.53 -4.30 -9.56
CA VAL A 94 -17.28 -4.09 -8.14
C VAL A 94 -17.71 -2.68 -7.72
N SER A 95 -18.03 -2.52 -6.44
CA SER A 95 -18.48 -1.25 -5.85
C SER A 95 -17.33 -0.30 -5.55
N ILE A 96 -16.15 -0.85 -5.22
CA ILE A 96 -14.99 -0.12 -4.70
C ILE A 96 -13.72 -0.60 -5.43
N LEU A 97 -12.79 0.33 -5.66
CA LEU A 97 -11.41 0.02 -5.99
C LEU A 97 -10.52 0.41 -4.82
N ALA A 98 -9.81 -0.56 -4.24
CA ALA A 98 -8.76 -0.29 -3.25
C ALA A 98 -7.40 -0.16 -3.91
N GLY A 99 -6.58 0.75 -3.41
CA GLY A 99 -5.24 0.93 -3.96
C GLY A 99 -4.40 1.96 -3.22
N LEU A 100 -3.15 2.06 -3.64
CA LEU A 100 -2.25 3.09 -3.15
C LEU A 100 -2.66 4.47 -3.70
N LYS A 101 -2.62 5.48 -2.86
CA LYS A 101 -3.03 6.86 -3.19
C LYS A 101 -2.47 7.38 -4.52
N PRO A 102 -1.17 7.18 -4.85
CA PRO A 102 -0.64 7.64 -6.14
C PRO A 102 -1.35 7.05 -7.36
N ALA A 103 -1.68 5.76 -7.31
CA ALA A 103 -2.37 5.05 -8.40
C ALA A 103 -3.84 5.51 -8.51
N LEU A 104 -4.54 5.63 -7.38
CA LEU A 104 -5.93 6.09 -7.36
C LEU A 104 -6.08 7.54 -7.82
N LEU A 105 -5.13 8.42 -7.48
CA LEU A 105 -5.10 9.80 -7.99
C LEU A 105 -5.00 9.84 -9.51
N GLY A 106 -4.25 8.91 -10.13
CA GLY A 106 -4.20 8.76 -11.58
C GLY A 106 -5.56 8.37 -12.17
N GLN A 107 -6.29 7.48 -11.52
CA GLN A 107 -7.65 7.08 -11.96
C GLN A 107 -8.64 8.25 -11.87
N VAL A 108 -8.64 8.97 -10.74
CA VAL A 108 -9.53 10.14 -10.54
C VAL A 108 -9.20 11.27 -11.52
N ALA A 109 -7.93 11.48 -11.86
CA ALA A 109 -7.54 12.50 -12.83
C ALA A 109 -8.08 12.19 -14.25
N ASN A 110 -8.24 10.91 -14.58
CA ASN A 110 -8.75 10.45 -15.88
C ASN A 110 -10.28 10.31 -15.93
N ASN A 111 -10.97 10.30 -14.77
CA ASN A 111 -12.41 10.18 -14.71
C ASN A 111 -12.99 11.00 -13.54
N SER A 112 -13.69 12.08 -13.90
CA SER A 112 -14.28 13.01 -12.93
C SER A 112 -15.42 12.42 -12.08
N ASP A 113 -15.95 11.25 -12.44
CA ASP A 113 -17.03 10.58 -11.69
C ASP A 113 -16.54 9.77 -10.52
N TYR A 114 -15.22 9.65 -10.37
CA TYR A 114 -14.58 8.93 -9.27
C TYR A 114 -14.15 9.87 -8.15
N THR A 115 -14.09 9.35 -6.93
CA THR A 115 -13.60 10.06 -5.75
C THR A 115 -12.90 9.10 -4.80
N ILE A 116 -11.90 9.61 -4.09
CA ILE A 116 -11.18 8.85 -3.05
C ILE A 116 -11.88 9.09 -1.71
N LEU A 117 -12.12 8.02 -0.94
CA LEU A 117 -12.60 8.12 0.43
C LEU A 117 -11.45 8.48 1.37
N TYR A 118 -11.70 9.40 2.28
CA TYR A 118 -10.78 9.81 3.35
C TYR A 118 -11.40 9.53 4.73
N PRO A 119 -10.56 9.28 5.74
CA PRO A 119 -9.10 9.14 5.71
C PRO A 119 -8.62 7.87 4.98
N ARG A 120 -7.28 7.62 4.97
CA ARG A 120 -6.72 6.34 4.52
C ARG A 120 -7.22 5.19 5.40
N PHE A 121 -7.39 4.00 4.87
CA PHE A 121 -7.70 2.83 5.69
C PHE A 121 -6.44 2.22 6.32
N THR A 122 -5.29 2.34 5.66
CA THR A 122 -3.98 1.96 6.21
C THR A 122 -2.85 2.74 5.54
N ALA A 123 -1.66 2.70 6.13
CA ALA A 123 -0.41 3.14 5.51
C ALA A 123 0.49 1.93 5.27
N ILE A 124 0.98 1.82 4.05
CA ILE A 124 1.92 0.77 3.68
C ILE A 124 3.34 1.23 3.98
N GLU A 125 4.00 0.53 4.89
CA GLU A 125 5.37 0.79 5.31
C GLU A 125 6.36 0.20 4.30
N GLN A 126 7.12 1.04 3.60
CA GLN A 126 8.22 0.58 2.74
C GLN A 126 9.49 0.44 3.57
N ALA A 127 10.09 -0.74 3.52
CA ALA A 127 11.31 -1.07 4.27
C ALA A 127 12.26 -1.88 3.39
N VAL A 128 13.49 -2.06 3.85
CA VAL A 128 14.43 -3.01 3.25
C VAL A 128 14.19 -4.37 3.90
N GLY A 129 13.85 -5.36 3.08
CA GLY A 129 13.73 -6.75 3.49
C GLY A 129 15.04 -7.50 3.23
N ILE A 130 15.40 -8.38 4.16
CA ILE A 130 16.54 -9.29 4.08
C ILE A 130 16.09 -10.70 4.47
N ARG A 131 16.74 -11.72 3.93
CA ARG A 131 16.47 -13.11 4.36
C ARG A 131 16.73 -13.28 5.85
N LYS A 132 15.86 -14.04 6.51
CA LYS A 132 16.06 -14.38 7.93
C LYS A 132 17.38 -15.10 8.18
N GLY A 133 17.91 -14.89 9.37
CA GLY A 133 19.11 -15.58 9.85
C GLY A 133 20.42 -14.79 9.65
N ASN A 134 20.35 -13.52 9.24
CA ASN A 134 21.52 -12.64 9.17
C ASN A 134 21.32 -11.36 10.02
N PRO A 135 21.35 -11.47 11.36
CA PRO A 135 21.08 -10.34 12.24
C PRO A 135 22.11 -9.20 12.10
N GLN A 136 23.36 -9.50 11.75
CA GLN A 136 24.40 -8.47 11.59
C GLN A 136 24.10 -7.59 10.36
N ALA A 137 23.71 -8.20 9.24
CA ALA A 137 23.32 -7.45 8.06
C ALA A 137 22.04 -6.65 8.30
N LEU A 138 21.08 -7.20 9.06
CA LEU A 138 19.86 -6.46 9.42
C LEU A 138 20.19 -5.21 10.25
N VAL A 139 21.03 -5.32 11.27
CA VAL A 139 21.47 -4.18 12.10
C VAL A 139 22.14 -3.11 11.23
N PHE A 140 23.10 -3.49 10.39
CA PHE A 140 23.77 -2.57 9.48
C PHE A 140 22.79 -1.83 8.55
N LEU A 141 21.86 -2.57 7.93
CA LEU A 141 20.87 -1.98 7.02
C LEU A 141 19.89 -1.07 7.76
N ASP A 142 19.48 -1.44 8.98
CA ASP A 142 18.57 -0.63 9.78
C ASP A 142 19.21 0.70 10.24
N GLU A 143 20.47 0.64 10.67
CA GLU A 143 21.25 1.85 10.99
C GLU A 143 21.42 2.75 9.77
N LEU A 144 21.75 2.19 8.61
CA LEU A 144 21.85 2.94 7.36
C LEU A 144 20.50 3.62 6.99
N ILE A 145 19.40 2.88 7.09
CA ILE A 145 18.07 3.46 6.80
C ILE A 145 17.74 4.62 7.76
N LYS A 146 17.99 4.44 9.05
CA LYS A 146 17.79 5.50 10.06
C LYS A 146 18.65 6.73 9.77
N GLU A 147 19.91 6.53 9.37
CA GLU A 147 20.78 7.63 8.94
C GLU A 147 20.22 8.35 7.72
N LEU A 148 19.80 7.62 6.67
CA LEU A 148 19.25 8.20 5.44
C LEU A 148 17.94 8.97 5.68
N VAL A 149 17.14 8.56 6.65
CA VAL A 149 15.94 9.28 7.08
C VAL A 149 16.35 10.55 7.85
N SER A 150 17.19 10.42 8.86
CA SER A 150 17.56 11.53 9.77
C SER A 150 18.38 12.63 9.11
N ASN A 151 19.23 12.29 8.14
CA ASN A 151 20.03 13.29 7.41
C ASN A 151 19.27 13.98 6.25
N GLY A 152 17.97 13.62 6.04
CA GLY A 152 17.12 14.23 5.02
C GLY A 152 17.31 13.70 3.59
N PHE A 153 18.12 12.65 3.40
CA PHE A 153 18.34 12.06 2.07
C PHE A 153 17.04 11.53 1.46
N ILE A 154 16.23 10.80 2.26
CA ILE A 154 14.94 10.26 1.79
C ILE A 154 14.01 11.42 1.41
N GLU A 155 13.89 12.45 2.23
CA GLU A 155 13.05 13.62 1.93
C GLU A 155 13.47 14.33 0.64
N SER A 156 14.76 14.55 0.48
CA SER A 156 15.33 15.17 -0.72
C SER A 156 15.04 14.33 -1.97
N SER A 157 15.18 13.02 -1.86
CA SER A 157 14.87 12.07 -2.95
C SER A 157 13.39 12.11 -3.33
N LEU A 158 12.47 12.12 -2.37
CA LEU A 158 11.03 12.25 -2.63
C LEU A 158 10.69 13.56 -3.33
N LYS A 159 11.35 14.67 -2.96
CA LYS A 159 11.20 15.98 -3.61
C LYS A 159 11.76 15.99 -5.04
N ALA A 160 12.95 15.45 -5.25
CA ALA A 160 13.59 15.37 -6.55
C ALA A 160 12.75 14.58 -7.57
N HIS A 161 12.06 13.54 -7.12
CA HIS A 161 11.16 12.73 -7.95
C HIS A 161 9.70 13.21 -7.97
N ASN A 162 9.40 14.36 -7.38
CA ASN A 162 8.04 14.96 -7.33
C ASN A 162 6.97 14.04 -6.70
N VAL A 163 7.36 13.18 -5.75
CA VAL A 163 6.44 12.25 -5.07
C VAL A 163 6.19 12.61 -3.60
N HIS A 164 6.84 13.64 -3.05
CA HIS A 164 6.71 14.08 -1.66
C HIS A 164 5.29 14.46 -1.22
N LYS A 165 4.38 14.79 -2.15
CA LYS A 165 2.95 15.04 -1.87
C LYS A 165 2.09 13.77 -1.86
N LYS A 166 2.64 12.67 -2.32
CA LYS A 166 1.96 11.37 -2.46
C LYS A 166 2.43 10.33 -1.46
N LEU A 167 3.63 10.54 -0.93
CA LEU A 167 4.32 9.67 0.01
C LEU A 167 4.73 10.49 1.23
N SER A 168 4.83 9.85 2.39
CA SER A 168 5.31 10.48 3.61
C SER A 168 6.47 9.70 4.22
N ILE A 169 7.25 10.38 5.05
CA ILE A 169 8.29 9.76 5.86
C ILE A 169 7.64 9.37 7.18
N PRO A 170 7.96 8.20 7.77
CA PRO A 170 7.54 7.89 9.12
C PRO A 170 7.98 9.01 10.08
N SER A 171 7.07 9.55 10.88
CA SER A 171 7.46 10.39 12.02
C SER A 171 8.18 9.49 13.03
N ASP A 172 9.27 9.98 13.61
CA ASP A 172 10.04 9.28 14.63
C ASP A 172 9.09 8.67 15.68
N GLN A 173 9.22 7.34 15.86
CA GLN A 173 8.56 6.59 16.91
C GLN A 173 9.40 6.60 18.17
#